data_72bd0deec00df4e8624704c7491f00fb
#
_entry.id   72bd0deec00df4e8624704c7491f00fb
#
_cell.length_a   1.000
_cell.length_b   1.000
_cell.length_c   1.000
_cell.angle_alpha   90.00
_cell.angle_beta   90.00
_cell.angle_gamma   90.00
#
_symmetry.space_group_name_H-M   'P 1'
#
loop_
_entity.id
_entity.type
_entity.pdbx_description
1 polymer ?
#
loop_
_entity_poly.entity_id
_entity_poly.type
_entity_poly.pdbx_seq_one_letter_code
_entity_poly.pdbx_strand_id
1 'polypeptide(L)'
;RYMRGYKNVINEGVRRDEAGEPCHLMIETSGHGAMKENYCLDDGAYIAVKIIIEAVRRRLRGGAGISDLLSELREPLEEKEVRLKITADDFKAYGGDVLDQLKSAVTSMEGYTPVDVNYEGYRVNRDEGDGKRGWFLLRQSLHDPVMVLNFESEIQGGVDVMAKDVVAWLREKDFGSLDASAVYAIVEK
;
A
#
# COMPACT_ATOMS: atom_id res chain seq x y z
N ARG A 1 1.08 5.41 8.05
CA ARG A 1 0.52 5.48 6.68
C ARG A 1 -0.42 6.66 6.55
N TYR A 2 -0.42 7.30 5.37
CA TYR A 2 -1.30 8.40 5.05
C TYR A 2 -1.71 8.36 3.57
N MET A 3 -2.58 9.28 3.14
CA MET A 3 -3.01 9.39 1.75
C MET A 3 -1.82 9.63 0.81
N ARG A 4 -1.86 9.03 -0.38
CA ARG A 4 -0.88 9.27 -1.44
C ARG A 4 -0.92 10.71 -1.93
N GLY A 5 0.18 11.13 -2.51
CA GLY A 5 0.43 12.49 -2.96
C GLY A 5 1.38 13.21 -2.01
N TYR A 6 2.53 13.62 -2.54
CA TYR A 6 3.59 14.24 -1.73
C TYR A 6 3.09 15.42 -0.88
N LYS A 7 2.16 16.23 -1.40
CA LYS A 7 1.57 17.33 -0.63
C LYS A 7 0.77 16.83 0.58
N ASN A 8 0.01 15.73 0.42
CA ASN A 8 -0.76 15.17 1.52
C ASN A 8 0.17 14.68 2.63
N VAL A 9 1.24 13.96 2.24
CA VAL A 9 2.22 13.39 3.18
C VAL A 9 2.99 14.49 3.90
N ILE A 10 3.44 15.53 3.19
CA ILE A 10 4.17 16.66 3.77
C ILE A 10 3.27 17.45 4.72
N ASN A 11 2.07 17.81 4.27
CA ASN A 11 1.14 18.59 5.10
C ASN A 11 0.75 17.83 6.39
N GLU A 12 0.55 16.51 6.31
CA GLU A 12 0.28 15.71 7.51
C GLU A 12 1.50 15.66 8.45
N GLY A 13 2.70 15.54 7.90
CA GLY A 13 3.92 15.59 8.71
C GLY A 13 4.09 16.93 9.43
N VAL A 14 3.83 18.05 8.73
CA VAL A 14 3.87 19.39 9.34
C VAL A 14 2.79 19.51 10.42
N ARG A 15 1.55 19.10 10.14
CA ARG A 15 0.46 19.12 11.12
C ARG A 15 0.78 18.33 12.39
N ARG A 16 1.39 17.15 12.25
CA ARG A 16 1.81 16.33 13.39
C ARG A 16 2.89 17.02 14.22
N ASP A 17 3.88 17.57 13.54
CA ASP A 17 4.97 18.28 14.20
C ASP A 17 4.46 19.50 14.99
N GLU A 18 3.52 20.26 14.43
CA GLU A 18 2.84 21.37 15.11
C GLU A 18 1.98 20.91 16.31
N ALA A 19 1.45 19.68 16.24
CA ALA A 19 0.72 19.06 17.34
C ALA A 19 1.61 18.45 18.43
N GLY A 20 2.93 18.58 18.30
CA GLY A 20 3.91 18.03 19.26
C GLY A 20 4.28 16.57 19.02
N GLU A 21 3.90 16.00 17.87
CA GLU A 21 4.31 14.68 17.40
C GLU A 21 5.50 14.84 16.42
N PRO A 22 6.78 14.70 16.84
CA PRO A 22 7.92 15.01 15.97
C PRO A 22 7.90 14.22 14.67
N CYS A 23 7.88 14.91 13.53
CA CYS A 23 7.93 14.31 12.22
C CYS A 23 9.15 14.81 11.45
N HIS A 24 10.22 14.02 11.40
CA HIS A 24 11.49 14.40 10.79
C HIS A 24 11.61 14.11 9.31
N LEU A 25 10.85 13.10 8.82
CA LEU A 25 10.85 12.63 7.44
C LEU A 25 9.42 12.36 6.98
N MET A 26 9.07 12.91 5.84
CA MET A 26 7.83 12.68 5.12
C MET A 26 8.21 12.13 3.76
N ILE A 27 7.91 10.87 3.49
CA ILE A 27 8.31 10.20 2.24
C ILE A 27 7.15 9.40 1.66
N GLU A 28 7.08 9.37 0.34
CA GLU A 28 6.14 8.60 -0.43
C GLU A 28 6.85 7.46 -1.19
N THR A 29 6.14 6.39 -1.50
CA THR A 29 6.69 5.25 -2.27
C THR A 29 7.17 5.63 -3.67
N SER A 30 6.70 6.75 -4.22
CA SER A 30 7.18 7.33 -5.48
C SER A 30 8.58 7.94 -5.40
N GLY A 31 9.14 8.09 -4.19
CA GLY A 31 10.42 8.75 -3.94
C GLY A 31 10.35 10.26 -3.67
N HIS A 32 9.17 10.88 -3.79
CA HIS A 32 8.98 12.22 -3.26
C HIS A 32 9.18 12.21 -1.76
N GLY A 33 9.92 13.19 -1.25
CA GLY A 33 10.17 13.23 0.18
C GLY A 33 10.70 14.57 0.66
N ALA A 34 10.34 14.88 1.89
CA ALA A 34 10.75 16.10 2.57
C ALA A 34 11.34 15.78 3.95
N MET A 35 12.33 16.54 4.35
CA MET A 35 12.88 16.48 5.70
C MET A 35 12.59 17.78 6.44
N LYS A 36 12.25 17.67 7.73
CA LYS A 36 12.01 18.85 8.59
C LYS A 36 13.19 19.80 8.59
N GLU A 37 14.41 19.28 8.65
CA GLU A 37 15.64 20.06 8.64
C GLU A 37 15.89 20.82 7.32
N ASN A 38 15.22 20.40 6.22
CA ASN A 38 15.21 21.08 4.93
C ASN A 38 13.88 21.83 4.70
N TYR A 39 13.35 22.43 5.74
CA TYR A 39 12.13 23.26 5.70
C TYR A 39 10.90 22.55 5.15
N CYS A 40 10.84 21.22 5.27
CA CYS A 40 9.77 20.39 4.71
C CYS A 40 9.58 20.55 3.19
N LEU A 41 10.65 20.90 2.46
CA LEU A 41 10.64 20.97 1.01
C LEU A 41 10.69 19.58 0.41
N ASP A 42 9.88 19.33 -0.62
CA ASP A 42 9.99 18.12 -1.44
C ASP A 42 11.29 18.19 -2.25
N ASP A 43 12.32 17.52 -1.76
CA ASP A 43 13.69 17.62 -2.30
C ASP A 43 14.40 16.26 -2.28
N GLY A 44 14.18 15.52 -3.37
CA GLY A 44 14.82 14.22 -3.55
C GLY A 44 16.35 14.30 -3.64
N ALA A 45 16.92 15.41 -4.12
CA ALA A 45 18.37 15.59 -4.19
C ALA A 45 18.98 15.72 -2.80
N TYR A 46 18.34 16.48 -1.91
CA TYR A 46 18.75 16.59 -0.51
C TYR A 46 18.74 15.22 0.18
N ILE A 47 17.67 14.46 0.03
CA ILE A 47 17.56 13.11 0.60
C ILE A 47 18.65 12.18 0.05
N ALA A 48 18.90 12.20 -1.27
CA ALA A 48 19.96 11.41 -1.91
C ALA A 48 21.34 11.73 -1.32
N VAL A 49 21.66 13.00 -1.13
CA VAL A 49 22.93 13.42 -0.50
C VAL A 49 23.02 12.89 0.95
N LYS A 50 21.95 12.95 1.72
CA LYS A 50 21.92 12.39 3.08
C LYS A 50 22.18 10.88 3.09
N ILE A 51 21.58 10.14 2.16
CA ILE A 51 21.80 8.69 2.00
C ILE A 51 23.26 8.40 1.66
N ILE A 52 23.85 9.15 0.70
CA ILE A 52 25.26 8.99 0.31
C ILE A 52 26.19 9.25 1.50
N ILE A 53 25.96 10.33 2.24
CA ILE A 53 26.76 10.67 3.43
C ILE A 53 26.70 9.52 4.46
N GLU A 54 25.53 8.98 4.71
CA GLU A 54 25.38 7.88 5.69
C GLU A 54 26.03 6.58 5.17
N ALA A 55 25.92 6.28 3.88
CA ALA A 55 26.58 5.13 3.27
C ALA A 55 28.11 5.21 3.41
N VAL A 56 28.71 6.39 3.16
CA VAL A 56 30.13 6.64 3.32
C VAL A 56 30.54 6.53 4.79
N ARG A 57 29.81 7.15 5.69
CA ARG A 57 30.08 7.07 7.15
C ARG A 57 30.12 5.62 7.64
N ARG A 58 29.18 4.78 7.21
CA ARG A 58 29.15 3.37 7.59
C ARG A 58 30.35 2.60 7.03
N ARG A 59 30.70 2.82 5.77
CA ARG A 59 31.91 2.19 5.18
C ARG A 59 33.20 2.58 5.90
N LEU A 60 33.34 3.86 6.27
CA LEU A 60 34.50 4.32 7.02
C LEU A 60 34.61 3.71 8.43
N ARG A 61 33.48 3.25 8.98
CA ARG A 61 33.42 2.51 10.27
C ARG A 61 33.58 1.00 10.11
N GLY A 62 33.88 0.50 8.89
CA GLY A 62 34.08 -0.91 8.60
C GLY A 62 32.80 -1.71 8.27
N GLY A 63 31.66 -1.04 8.09
CA GLY A 63 30.40 -1.66 7.68
C GLY A 63 30.26 -1.83 6.16
N ALA A 64 29.25 -2.59 5.71
CA ALA A 64 28.97 -2.80 4.29
C ALA A 64 28.33 -1.58 3.59
N GLY A 65 27.98 -0.55 4.34
CA GLY A 65 27.36 0.68 3.82
C GLY A 65 25.87 0.74 4.08
N ILE A 66 25.06 1.15 3.08
CA ILE A 66 23.62 1.34 3.26
C ILE A 66 22.88 0.01 3.46
N SER A 67 23.40 -1.10 2.91
CA SER A 67 22.80 -2.43 3.06
C SER A 67 22.68 -2.88 4.51
N ASP A 68 23.55 -2.39 5.40
CA ASP A 68 23.45 -2.68 6.84
C ASP A 68 22.15 -2.17 7.45
N LEU A 69 21.58 -1.09 6.90
CA LEU A 69 20.30 -0.52 7.33
C LEU A 69 19.10 -1.37 6.92
N LEU A 70 19.27 -2.21 5.90
CA LEU A 70 18.23 -3.05 5.33
C LEU A 70 18.33 -4.51 5.80
N SER A 71 19.33 -4.86 6.61
CA SER A 71 19.61 -6.23 7.03
C SER A 71 18.46 -6.90 7.80
N GLU A 72 17.64 -6.09 8.48
CA GLU A 72 16.47 -6.57 9.23
C GLU A 72 15.15 -6.40 8.47
N LEU A 73 15.20 -5.79 7.27
CA LEU A 73 14.02 -5.60 6.44
C LEU A 73 13.56 -6.96 5.91
N ARG A 74 12.35 -7.35 6.27
CA ARG A 74 11.70 -8.52 5.69
C ARG A 74 10.96 -8.08 4.43
N GLU A 75 11.39 -8.60 3.29
CA GLU A 75 10.66 -8.44 2.05
C GLU A 75 9.54 -9.48 1.96
N PRO A 76 8.39 -9.15 1.35
CA PRO A 76 7.37 -10.14 1.07
C PRO A 76 7.94 -11.19 0.10
N LEU A 77 7.50 -12.46 0.23
CA LEU A 77 7.87 -13.50 -0.73
C LEU A 77 7.12 -13.36 -2.05
N GLU A 78 5.93 -12.79 -1.99
CA GLU A 78 5.09 -12.56 -3.15
C GLU A 78 4.46 -11.18 -3.09
N GLU A 79 4.40 -10.52 -4.25
CA GLU A 79 3.66 -9.28 -4.45
C GLU A 79 2.91 -9.31 -5.79
N LYS A 80 1.76 -8.66 -5.86
CA LYS A 80 0.98 -8.52 -7.09
C LYS A 80 0.16 -7.25 -7.06
N GLU A 81 0.20 -6.49 -8.16
CA GLU A 81 -0.76 -5.42 -8.45
C GLU A 81 -1.58 -5.80 -9.68
N VAL A 82 -2.89 -5.61 -9.59
CA VAL A 82 -3.79 -5.69 -10.75
C VAL A 82 -4.71 -4.48 -10.78
N ARG A 83 -5.18 -4.15 -11.97
CA ARG A 83 -6.07 -3.01 -12.20
C ARG A 83 -7.39 -3.51 -12.75
N LEU A 84 -8.47 -3.17 -12.07
CA LEU A 84 -9.84 -3.51 -12.40
C LEU A 84 -10.49 -2.29 -13.03
N LYS A 85 -10.86 -2.37 -14.31
CA LYS A 85 -11.44 -1.24 -15.04
C LYS A 85 -12.91 -1.06 -14.64
N ILE A 86 -13.30 0.18 -14.35
CA ILE A 86 -14.70 0.56 -14.14
C ILE A 86 -15.27 1.06 -15.46
N THR A 87 -16.44 0.54 -15.84
CA THR A 87 -17.15 0.91 -17.07
C THR A 87 -18.39 1.78 -16.79
N ALA A 88 -18.72 2.02 -15.53
CA ALA A 88 -19.80 2.91 -15.13
C ALA A 88 -19.46 4.37 -15.45
N ASP A 89 -20.46 5.17 -15.86
CA ASP A 89 -20.31 6.59 -16.19
C ASP A 89 -19.81 7.40 -14.99
N ASP A 90 -20.40 7.23 -13.80
CA ASP A 90 -19.91 7.76 -12.54
C ASP A 90 -19.00 6.73 -11.85
N PHE A 91 -17.77 6.62 -12.34
CA PHE A 91 -16.82 5.67 -11.80
C PHE A 91 -16.46 5.96 -10.34
N LYS A 92 -16.60 7.22 -9.88
CA LYS A 92 -16.29 7.58 -8.48
C LYS A 92 -17.31 7.05 -7.50
N ALA A 93 -18.59 7.30 -7.77
CA ALA A 93 -19.66 6.75 -6.97
C ALA A 93 -19.63 5.22 -6.99
N TYR A 94 -19.49 4.62 -8.17
CA TYR A 94 -19.43 3.17 -8.34
C TYR A 94 -18.26 2.53 -7.56
N GLY A 95 -17.06 3.10 -7.65
CA GLY A 95 -15.91 2.60 -6.90
C GLY A 95 -16.06 2.76 -5.38
N GLY A 96 -16.76 3.81 -4.93
CA GLY A 96 -17.14 3.99 -3.54
C GLY A 96 -18.05 2.85 -3.06
N ASP A 97 -19.09 2.52 -3.83
CA ASP A 97 -20.01 1.43 -3.52
C ASP A 97 -19.31 0.07 -3.45
N VAL A 98 -18.36 -0.19 -4.38
CA VAL A 98 -17.54 -1.42 -4.35
C VAL A 98 -16.72 -1.50 -3.06
N LEU A 99 -16.11 -0.40 -2.62
CA LEU A 99 -15.35 -0.35 -1.37
C LEU A 99 -16.22 -0.58 -0.15
N ASP A 100 -17.43 -0.02 -0.11
CA ASP A 100 -18.36 -0.20 1.01
C ASP A 100 -18.88 -1.65 1.08
N GLN A 101 -19.09 -2.29 -0.06
CA GLN A 101 -19.43 -3.72 -0.10
C GLN A 101 -18.25 -4.59 0.35
N LEU A 102 -17.00 -4.26 0.00
CA LEU A 102 -15.82 -4.96 0.51
C LEU A 102 -15.71 -4.85 2.04
N LYS A 103 -15.89 -3.64 2.59
CA LYS A 103 -15.87 -3.42 4.05
C LYS A 103 -16.87 -4.32 4.76
N SER A 104 -18.06 -4.46 4.19
CA SER A 104 -19.11 -5.32 4.74
C SER A 104 -18.73 -6.81 4.65
N ALA A 105 -18.17 -7.23 3.52
CA ALA A 105 -17.81 -8.64 3.28
C ALA A 105 -16.65 -9.11 4.17
N VAL A 106 -15.63 -8.26 4.37
CA VAL A 106 -14.43 -8.61 5.17
C VAL A 106 -14.77 -8.99 6.61
N THR A 107 -15.86 -8.47 7.17
CA THR A 107 -16.29 -8.82 8.54
C THR A 107 -16.63 -10.31 8.70
N SER A 108 -16.96 -11.00 7.62
CA SER A 108 -17.27 -12.43 7.57
C SER A 108 -16.18 -13.29 6.93
N MET A 109 -15.10 -12.70 6.44
CA MET A 109 -13.98 -13.43 5.85
C MET A 109 -13.07 -13.98 6.94
N GLU A 110 -12.97 -15.30 7.05
CA GLU A 110 -12.14 -15.97 8.05
C GLU A 110 -10.64 -15.69 7.80
N GLY A 111 -9.92 -15.34 8.88
CA GLY A 111 -8.49 -15.06 8.83
C GLY A 111 -8.15 -13.64 8.35
N TYR A 112 -9.15 -12.81 8.07
CA TYR A 112 -8.94 -11.43 7.64
C TYR A 112 -9.28 -10.42 8.73
N THR A 113 -8.47 -9.38 8.84
CA THR A 113 -8.67 -8.27 9.78
C THR A 113 -8.41 -6.94 9.09
N PRO A 114 -9.39 -6.03 9.07
CA PRO A 114 -9.16 -4.67 8.57
C PRO A 114 -8.04 -3.98 9.34
N VAL A 115 -7.29 -3.10 8.69
CA VAL A 115 -6.39 -2.20 9.41
C VAL A 115 -7.20 -1.10 10.11
N ASP A 116 -6.74 -0.66 11.28
CA ASP A 116 -7.46 0.33 12.11
C ASP A 116 -7.67 1.66 11.38
N VAL A 117 -6.72 2.06 10.53
CA VAL A 117 -6.75 3.34 9.83
C VAL A 117 -6.56 3.13 8.34
N ASN A 118 -7.60 3.41 7.58
CA ASN A 118 -7.65 3.38 6.12
C ASN A 118 -7.95 4.80 5.58
N TYR A 119 -6.93 5.50 5.11
CA TYR A 119 -7.10 6.82 4.50
C TYR A 119 -7.43 6.75 3.01
N GLU A 120 -7.02 5.68 2.35
CA GLU A 120 -7.16 5.52 0.90
C GLU A 120 -7.49 4.06 0.58
N GLY A 121 -8.68 3.84 0.05
CA GLY A 121 -9.17 2.49 -0.20
C GLY A 121 -9.43 1.70 1.07
N TYR A 122 -9.35 0.38 0.97
CA TYR A 122 -9.56 -0.53 2.09
C TYR A 122 -8.49 -1.62 2.13
N ARG A 123 -7.61 -1.53 3.12
CA ARG A 123 -6.56 -2.52 3.37
C ARG A 123 -7.01 -3.53 4.41
N VAL A 124 -6.72 -4.77 4.12
CA VAL A 124 -7.07 -5.92 4.96
C VAL A 124 -5.83 -6.78 5.16
N ASN A 125 -5.51 -7.09 6.41
CA ASN A 125 -4.46 -8.04 6.74
C ASN A 125 -5.03 -9.45 6.77
N ARG A 126 -4.19 -10.43 6.41
CA ARG A 126 -4.46 -11.84 6.53
C ARG A 126 -3.45 -12.49 7.46
N ASP A 127 -3.93 -13.31 8.41
CA ASP A 127 -3.07 -14.18 9.18
C ASP A 127 -2.67 -15.39 8.31
N GLU A 128 -1.39 -15.59 8.12
CA GLU A 128 -0.82 -16.69 7.32
C GLU A 128 -0.21 -17.80 8.18
N GLY A 129 -0.40 -17.72 9.51
CA GLY A 129 0.15 -18.64 10.49
C GLY A 129 1.63 -18.37 10.81
N ASP A 130 2.11 -18.94 11.91
CA ASP A 130 3.51 -18.83 12.38
C ASP A 130 4.03 -17.39 12.50
N GLY A 131 3.13 -16.43 12.78
CA GLY A 131 3.43 -15.01 12.88
C GLY A 131 3.71 -14.32 11.53
N LYS A 132 3.44 -15.00 10.42
CA LYS A 132 3.52 -14.45 9.05
C LYS A 132 2.23 -13.77 8.66
N ARG A 133 2.33 -12.81 7.75
CA ARG A 133 1.21 -11.96 7.35
C ARG A 133 1.17 -11.76 5.85
N GLY A 134 -0.04 -11.84 5.33
CA GLY A 134 -0.38 -11.30 4.02
C GLY A 134 -1.29 -10.08 4.17
N TRP A 135 -1.48 -9.37 3.09
CA TRP A 135 -2.47 -8.30 3.02
C TRP A 135 -2.89 -8.03 1.59
N PHE A 136 -4.10 -7.52 1.45
CA PHE A 136 -4.50 -6.88 0.21
C PHE A 136 -5.04 -5.48 0.46
N LEU A 137 -4.97 -4.62 -0.55
CA LEU A 137 -5.52 -3.27 -0.57
C LEU A 137 -6.31 -3.08 -1.86
N LEU A 138 -7.60 -2.81 -1.74
CA LEU A 138 -8.41 -2.33 -2.85
C LEU A 138 -8.59 -0.82 -2.70
N ARG A 139 -8.24 -0.06 -3.72
CA ARG A 139 -8.40 1.39 -3.74
C ARG A 139 -8.88 1.88 -5.10
N GLN A 140 -9.59 2.99 -5.10
CA GLN A 140 -10.00 3.67 -6.31
C GLN A 140 -8.90 4.62 -6.79
N SER A 141 -8.69 4.73 -8.11
CA SER A 141 -7.87 5.80 -8.69
C SER A 141 -8.58 7.15 -8.56
N LEU A 142 -7.81 8.20 -8.31
CA LEU A 142 -8.35 9.57 -8.22
C LEU A 142 -8.73 10.14 -9.59
N HIS A 143 -8.06 9.70 -10.64
CA HIS A 143 -8.15 10.31 -11.98
C HIS A 143 -8.69 9.37 -13.05
N ASP A 144 -8.48 8.07 -12.90
CA ASP A 144 -8.83 7.08 -13.91
C ASP A 144 -9.99 6.19 -13.45
N PRO A 145 -10.82 5.68 -14.38
CA PRO A 145 -11.92 4.77 -14.06
C PRO A 145 -11.38 3.35 -13.77
N VAL A 146 -10.56 3.23 -12.75
CA VAL A 146 -9.98 1.94 -12.33
C VAL A 146 -9.94 1.82 -10.80
N MET A 147 -10.09 0.60 -10.33
CA MET A 147 -9.69 0.20 -8.99
C MET A 147 -8.35 -0.53 -9.06
N VAL A 148 -7.48 -0.25 -8.12
CA VAL A 148 -6.17 -0.90 -8.00
C VAL A 148 -6.21 -1.84 -6.82
N LEU A 149 -5.88 -3.09 -7.08
CA LEU A 149 -5.83 -4.16 -6.09
C LEU A 149 -4.38 -4.62 -5.95
N ASN A 150 -3.84 -4.41 -4.76
CA ASN A 150 -2.49 -4.82 -4.41
C ASN A 150 -2.55 -5.99 -3.43
N PHE A 151 -1.65 -6.96 -3.58
CA PHE A 151 -1.42 -8.06 -2.65
C PHE A 151 0.05 -8.12 -2.28
N GLU A 152 0.32 -8.49 -1.03
CA GLU A 152 1.63 -8.94 -0.57
C GLU A 152 1.47 -10.11 0.40
N SER A 153 2.43 -11.05 0.38
CA SER A 153 2.43 -12.21 1.26
C SER A 153 3.84 -12.58 1.72
N GLU A 154 3.96 -12.97 2.99
CA GLU A 154 5.20 -13.49 3.58
C GLU A 154 5.36 -15.02 3.40
N ILE A 155 4.43 -15.67 2.68
CA ILE A 155 4.49 -17.10 2.36
C ILE A 155 4.33 -17.34 0.86
N GLN A 156 4.87 -18.46 0.39
CA GLN A 156 4.67 -18.92 -0.98
C GLN A 156 3.20 -19.34 -1.19
N GLY A 157 2.57 -18.87 -2.27
CA GLY A 157 1.18 -19.14 -2.59
C GLY A 157 0.16 -18.28 -1.82
N GLY A 158 0.60 -17.37 -0.93
CA GLY A 158 -0.31 -16.54 -0.14
C GLY A 158 -1.08 -15.54 -1.00
N VAL A 159 -0.46 -15.00 -2.05
CA VAL A 159 -1.16 -14.14 -3.03
C VAL A 159 -2.27 -14.91 -3.75
N ASP A 160 -2.04 -16.15 -4.15
CA ASP A 160 -3.05 -16.98 -4.83
C ASP A 160 -4.24 -17.26 -3.90
N VAL A 161 -4.00 -17.48 -2.60
CA VAL A 161 -5.09 -17.69 -1.62
C VAL A 161 -5.92 -16.42 -1.49
N MET A 162 -5.30 -15.26 -1.23
CA MET A 162 -6.02 -14.00 -1.11
C MET A 162 -6.77 -13.63 -2.40
N ALA A 163 -6.16 -13.90 -3.56
CA ALA A 163 -6.81 -13.66 -4.85
C ALA A 163 -8.04 -14.55 -5.04
N LYS A 164 -8.01 -15.82 -4.62
CA LYS A 164 -9.19 -16.71 -4.65
C LYS A 164 -10.33 -16.19 -3.78
N ASP A 165 -10.02 -15.71 -2.58
CA ASP A 165 -11.04 -15.18 -1.67
C ASP A 165 -11.66 -13.89 -2.23
N VAL A 166 -10.84 -12.99 -2.80
CA VAL A 166 -11.33 -11.78 -3.47
C VAL A 166 -12.17 -12.13 -4.73
N VAL A 167 -11.73 -13.11 -5.53
CA VAL A 167 -12.47 -13.59 -6.71
C VAL A 167 -13.82 -14.20 -6.30
N ALA A 168 -13.87 -14.98 -5.23
CA ALA A 168 -15.11 -15.54 -4.71
C ALA A 168 -16.10 -14.42 -4.34
N TRP A 169 -15.64 -13.41 -3.61
CA TRP A 169 -16.43 -12.23 -3.26
C TRP A 169 -16.91 -11.45 -4.51
N LEU A 170 -16.03 -11.21 -5.49
CA LEU A 170 -16.37 -10.49 -6.72
C LEU A 170 -17.45 -11.22 -7.53
N ARG A 171 -17.37 -12.56 -7.60
CA ARG A 171 -18.36 -13.40 -8.30
C ARG A 171 -19.70 -13.45 -7.57
N GLU A 172 -19.69 -13.48 -6.23
CA GLU A 172 -20.92 -13.46 -5.42
C GLU A 172 -21.72 -12.16 -5.61
N LYS A 173 -21.01 -11.03 -5.69
CA LYS A 173 -21.66 -9.70 -5.77
C LYS A 173 -22.05 -9.30 -7.20
N ASP A 174 -21.46 -9.94 -8.22
CA ASP A 174 -21.73 -9.65 -9.64
C ASP A 174 -21.65 -8.16 -9.99
N PHE A 175 -20.45 -7.59 -9.87
CA PHE A 175 -20.20 -6.18 -10.19
C PHE A 175 -20.19 -5.95 -11.70
N GLY A 176 -21.35 -5.79 -12.33
CA GLY A 176 -21.53 -5.71 -13.79
C GLY A 176 -20.74 -4.62 -14.51
N SER A 177 -20.32 -3.54 -13.81
CA SER A 177 -19.50 -2.48 -14.38
C SER A 177 -18.04 -2.50 -13.91
N LEU A 178 -17.57 -3.59 -13.30
CA LEU A 178 -16.18 -3.79 -12.90
C LEU A 178 -15.56 -4.94 -13.70
N ASP A 179 -14.61 -4.62 -14.58
CA ASP A 179 -13.83 -5.65 -15.26
C ASP A 179 -12.77 -6.24 -14.31
N ALA A 180 -13.07 -7.42 -13.79
CA ALA A 180 -12.23 -8.15 -12.84
C ALA A 180 -11.36 -9.23 -13.53
N SER A 181 -11.28 -9.25 -14.86
CA SER A 181 -10.52 -10.27 -15.64
C SER A 181 -9.06 -10.40 -15.18
N ALA A 182 -8.42 -9.26 -14.80
CA ALA A 182 -7.04 -9.25 -14.36
C ALA A 182 -6.80 -10.02 -13.04
N VAL A 183 -7.76 -10.02 -12.11
CA VAL A 183 -7.64 -10.82 -10.87
C VAL A 183 -8.07 -12.25 -11.09
N TYR A 184 -9.04 -12.51 -11.98
CA TYR A 184 -9.42 -13.88 -12.36
C TYR A 184 -8.23 -14.64 -12.97
N ALA A 185 -7.44 -13.99 -13.81
CA ALA A 185 -6.23 -14.56 -14.42
C ALA A 185 -5.14 -14.98 -13.42
N ILE A 186 -5.18 -14.51 -12.16
CA ILE A 186 -4.27 -15.01 -11.10
C ILE A 186 -4.67 -16.43 -10.70
N VAL A 187 -5.97 -16.69 -10.64
CA VAL A 187 -6.56 -17.91 -10.05
C VAL A 187 -6.77 -19.01 -11.09
N GLU A 188 -6.89 -18.66 -12.36
CA GLU A 188 -7.24 -19.56 -13.49
C GLU A 188 -5.99 -20.07 -14.25
N LYS A 189 -4.84 -20.12 -13.58
CA LYS A 189 -3.58 -20.63 -14.15
C LYS A 189 -3.56 -22.14 -14.29
#